data_11383f84fd6b4edf235b73bb3bbf8b94
#
_entry.id   11383f84fd6b4edf235b73bb3bbf8b94
#
_cell.length_a   1.000
_cell.length_b   1.000
_cell.length_c   1.000
_cell.angle_alpha   90.00
_cell.angle_beta   90.00
_cell.angle_gamma   90.00
#
_symmetry.space_group_name_H-M   'P 1'
#
loop_
_entity.id
_entity.type
_entity.pdbx_description
1 polymer ?
#
loop_
_entity_poly.entity_id
_entity_poly.type
_entity_poly.pdbx_seq_one_letter_code
_entity_poly.pdbx_strand_id
1 'polypeptide(L)'
;MALPIIDVPTFDLKVPGIKEKIKFRPFLVKENKILTLAAASEVIEDMYSACCQVIENCSFGELNSKDLAMYQIQWIFIRLRSKSIGDTQSFILSCGKCENKINYDMNLSDFEIVGDYETSEKKIELSETTGIVLKYPSAEVQIKKDQLDDIELLLNSISYIYQDEEIVTPEEETIEEMLEFVSNLPLSVLNESAEFFQNIPTLLHKVDYECTECGTKNEILINGYDHFFG
;
A
#
# COMPACT_ATOMS: atom_id res chain seq x y z
N MET A 1 27.64 -7.66 34.15
CA MET A 1 28.13 -7.38 32.81
C MET A 1 26.92 -6.99 31.96
N ALA A 2 26.98 -5.84 31.27
CA ALA A 2 25.94 -5.48 30.28
C ALA A 2 26.10 -6.36 29.05
N LEU A 3 24.98 -6.78 28.46
CA LEU A 3 25.02 -7.49 27.18
C LEU A 3 25.55 -6.57 26.07
N PRO A 4 26.27 -7.11 25.07
CA PRO A 4 26.76 -6.30 23.95
C PRO A 4 25.60 -5.71 23.15
N ILE A 5 25.74 -4.46 22.75
CA ILE A 5 24.85 -3.81 21.78
C ILE A 5 25.26 -4.28 20.38
N ILE A 6 24.32 -4.81 19.63
CA ILE A 6 24.54 -5.25 18.23
C ILE A 6 24.22 -4.07 17.33
N ASP A 7 25.19 -3.63 16.56
CA ASP A 7 25.00 -2.65 15.51
C ASP A 7 24.32 -3.32 14.31
N VAL A 8 23.28 -2.69 13.78
CA VAL A 8 22.48 -3.22 12.66
C VAL A 8 22.73 -2.34 11.43
N PRO A 9 23.13 -2.93 10.29
CA PRO A 9 23.36 -2.16 9.06
C PRO A 9 22.06 -1.45 8.61
N THR A 10 22.22 -0.25 8.08
CA THR A 10 21.13 0.54 7.49
C THR A 10 21.28 0.62 5.98
N PHE A 11 20.17 0.89 5.30
CA PHE A 11 20.13 1.12 3.85
C PHE A 11 19.10 2.21 3.52
N ASP A 12 19.33 2.89 2.39
CA ASP A 12 18.41 3.89 1.88
C ASP A 12 17.44 3.25 0.87
N LEU A 13 16.15 3.49 1.04
CA LEU A 13 15.11 3.02 0.14
C LEU A 13 14.38 4.21 -0.50
N LYS A 14 14.26 4.16 -1.84
CA LYS A 14 13.38 5.06 -2.58
C LYS A 14 11.98 4.46 -2.59
N VAL A 15 11.05 5.14 -1.92
CA VAL A 15 9.63 4.75 -1.92
C VAL A 15 8.93 5.45 -3.09
N PRO A 16 8.20 4.74 -3.95
CA PRO A 16 7.45 5.33 -5.04
C PRO A 16 6.44 6.37 -4.54
N GLY A 17 6.36 7.51 -5.23
CA GLY A 17 5.53 8.65 -4.80
C GLY A 17 6.15 9.53 -3.70
N ILE A 18 7.25 9.10 -3.06
CA ILE A 18 7.98 9.93 -2.07
C ILE A 18 9.27 10.47 -2.71
N LYS A 19 9.48 11.79 -2.61
CA LYS A 19 10.62 12.45 -3.29
C LYS A 19 11.97 12.06 -2.70
N GLU A 20 12.05 11.90 -1.40
CA GLU A 20 13.28 11.65 -0.68
C GLU A 20 13.52 10.15 -0.47
N LYS A 21 14.78 9.77 -0.31
CA LYS A 21 15.14 8.43 0.15
C LYS A 21 15.02 8.37 1.66
N ILE A 22 14.46 7.30 2.15
CA ILE A 22 14.24 7.09 3.58
C ILE A 22 15.20 6.01 4.05
N LYS A 23 15.78 6.23 5.23
CA LYS A 23 16.72 5.30 5.83
C LYS A 23 15.97 4.20 6.58
N PHE A 24 16.34 2.96 6.31
CA PHE A 24 15.79 1.78 6.97
C PHE A 24 16.89 0.90 7.55
N ARG A 25 16.50 0.09 8.53
CA ARG A 25 17.23 -1.11 8.94
C ARG A 25 16.42 -2.36 8.60
N PRO A 26 17.06 -3.52 8.43
CA PRO A 26 16.32 -4.80 8.41
C PRO A 26 15.51 -4.99 9.69
N PHE A 27 14.42 -5.73 9.61
CA PHE A 27 13.68 -6.08 10.82
C PHE A 27 14.42 -7.15 11.63
N LEU A 28 14.23 -7.10 12.94
CA LEU A 28 14.88 -7.96 13.93
C LEU A 28 13.89 -9.03 14.40
N VAL A 29 14.34 -9.87 15.32
CA VAL A 29 13.51 -10.93 15.93
C VAL A 29 12.21 -10.36 16.52
N LYS A 30 12.25 -9.15 17.09
CA LYS A 30 11.06 -8.51 17.69
C LYS A 30 10.02 -8.15 16.63
N GLU A 31 10.41 -7.63 15.47
CA GLU A 31 9.50 -7.35 14.36
C GLU A 31 8.99 -8.64 13.71
N ASN A 32 9.84 -9.65 13.55
CA ASN A 32 9.40 -10.96 13.06
C ASN A 32 8.34 -11.59 13.97
N LYS A 33 8.45 -11.42 15.29
CA LYS A 33 7.43 -11.89 16.24
C LYS A 33 6.09 -11.19 16.02
N ILE A 34 6.09 -9.87 15.79
CA ILE A 34 4.88 -9.08 15.50
C ILE A 34 4.19 -9.65 14.25
N LEU A 35 4.94 -9.84 13.16
CA LEU A 35 4.42 -10.39 11.90
C LEU A 35 3.88 -11.83 12.06
N THR A 36 4.60 -12.68 12.79
CA THR A 36 4.15 -14.07 13.04
C THR A 36 2.84 -14.11 13.82
N LEU A 37 2.67 -13.24 14.81
CA LEU A 37 1.44 -13.18 15.59
C LEU A 37 0.25 -12.67 14.74
N ALA A 38 0.49 -11.67 13.91
CA ALA A 38 -0.53 -11.14 13.00
C ALA A 38 -0.93 -12.18 11.93
N ALA A 39 0.04 -12.91 11.37
CA ALA A 39 -0.26 -13.98 10.41
C ALA A 39 -1.11 -15.11 11.02
N ALA A 40 -0.94 -15.39 12.31
CA ALA A 40 -1.71 -16.43 13.01
C ALA A 40 -3.16 -15.99 13.32
N SER A 41 -3.51 -14.71 13.22
CA SER A 41 -4.89 -14.23 13.41
C SER A 41 -5.76 -14.47 12.18
N GLU A 42 -5.15 -14.61 11.00
CA GLU A 42 -5.85 -14.67 9.69
C GLU A 42 -6.75 -13.44 9.42
N VAL A 43 -6.52 -12.33 10.14
CA VAL A 43 -7.25 -11.07 10.01
C VAL A 43 -6.40 -10.07 9.24
N ILE A 44 -6.97 -9.52 8.16
CA ILE A 44 -6.27 -8.62 7.24
C ILE A 44 -5.82 -7.33 7.96
N GLU A 45 -6.68 -6.78 8.80
CA GLU A 45 -6.42 -5.56 9.56
C GLU A 45 -5.27 -5.73 10.56
N ASP A 46 -5.16 -6.91 11.18
CA ASP A 46 -4.06 -7.22 12.10
C ASP A 46 -2.72 -7.27 11.36
N MET A 47 -2.72 -7.91 10.18
CA MET A 47 -1.54 -7.99 9.34
C MET A 47 -1.12 -6.60 8.83
N TYR A 48 -2.08 -5.80 8.39
CA TYR A 48 -1.81 -4.41 7.99
C TYR A 48 -1.19 -3.61 9.15
N SER A 49 -1.80 -3.69 10.33
CA SER A 49 -1.29 -3.01 11.54
C SER A 49 0.12 -3.45 11.90
N ALA A 50 0.41 -4.75 11.79
CA ALA A 50 1.74 -5.31 12.01
C ALA A 50 2.77 -4.79 10.99
N CYS A 51 2.41 -4.73 9.71
CA CYS A 51 3.26 -4.18 8.65
C CYS A 51 3.57 -2.70 8.91
N CYS A 52 2.56 -1.91 9.25
CA CYS A 52 2.72 -0.50 9.61
C CYS A 52 3.69 -0.32 10.77
N GLN A 53 3.50 -1.06 11.86
CA GLN A 53 4.39 -1.02 13.02
C GLN A 53 5.83 -1.42 12.67
N VAL A 54 6.01 -2.44 11.83
CA VAL A 54 7.34 -2.87 11.38
C VAL A 54 8.01 -1.80 10.52
N ILE A 55 7.27 -1.18 9.60
CA ILE A 55 7.77 -0.10 8.75
C ILE A 55 8.22 1.10 9.59
N GLU A 56 7.41 1.55 10.53
CA GLU A 56 7.74 2.66 11.43
C GLU A 56 8.96 2.35 12.30
N ASN A 57 9.02 1.16 12.90
CA ASN A 57 10.18 0.73 13.69
C ASN A 57 11.46 0.65 12.86
N CYS A 58 11.37 0.20 11.61
CA CYS A 58 12.52 0.02 10.72
C CYS A 58 12.97 1.32 10.05
N SER A 59 12.07 2.30 9.90
CA SER A 59 12.38 3.66 9.41
C SER A 59 12.79 4.62 10.53
N PHE A 60 12.99 4.14 11.76
CA PHE A 60 13.32 4.97 12.92
C PHE A 60 12.26 6.04 13.26
N GLY A 61 11.01 5.82 12.83
CA GLY A 61 9.92 6.78 12.99
C GLY A 61 9.93 7.94 11.97
N GLU A 62 10.77 7.86 10.93
CA GLU A 62 10.78 8.87 9.85
C GLU A 62 9.55 8.80 8.94
N LEU A 63 8.89 7.62 8.88
CA LEU A 63 7.64 7.42 8.15
C LEU A 63 6.46 7.27 9.10
N ASN A 64 5.40 8.02 8.81
CA ASN A 64 4.07 7.75 9.33
C ASN A 64 3.34 6.80 8.36
N SER A 65 3.19 5.54 8.75
CA SER A 65 2.57 4.53 7.88
C SER A 65 1.11 4.79 7.58
N LYS A 66 0.41 5.60 8.40
CA LYS A 66 -1.01 5.94 8.19
C LYS A 66 -1.25 6.80 6.95
N ASP A 67 -0.23 7.54 6.51
CA ASP A 67 -0.32 8.41 5.33
C ASP A 67 0.03 7.69 4.03
N LEU A 68 0.46 6.42 4.11
CA LEU A 68 0.90 5.65 2.97
C LEU A 68 -0.26 4.91 2.29
N ALA A 69 -0.27 4.94 0.96
CA ALA A 69 -1.15 4.10 0.16
C ALA A 69 -0.70 2.62 0.21
N MET A 70 -1.60 1.68 -0.11
CA MET A 70 -1.35 0.24 -0.01
C MET A 70 -0.11 -0.19 -0.81
N TYR A 71 0.05 0.28 -2.05
CA TYR A 71 1.20 -0.07 -2.87
C TYR A 71 2.54 0.36 -2.28
N GLN A 72 2.56 1.47 -1.51
CA GLN A 72 3.75 1.95 -0.80
C GLN A 72 4.09 1.06 0.40
N ILE A 73 3.08 0.69 1.20
CA ILE A 73 3.23 -0.26 2.30
C ILE A 73 3.79 -1.58 1.79
N GLN A 74 3.21 -2.13 0.73
CA GLN A 74 3.64 -3.38 0.10
C GLN A 74 5.06 -3.29 -0.44
N TRP A 75 5.40 -2.20 -1.15
CA TRP A 75 6.74 -1.97 -1.67
C TRP A 75 7.80 -1.93 -0.59
N ILE A 76 7.57 -1.13 0.46
CA ILE A 76 8.49 -1.03 1.59
C ILE A 76 8.65 -2.39 2.26
N PHE A 77 7.54 -3.08 2.53
CA PHE A 77 7.54 -4.36 3.23
C PHE A 77 8.34 -5.43 2.47
N ILE A 78 8.15 -5.55 1.16
CA ILE A 78 8.90 -6.49 0.31
C ILE A 78 10.41 -6.18 0.36
N ARG A 79 10.80 -4.91 0.28
CA ARG A 79 12.21 -4.52 0.34
C ARG A 79 12.82 -4.75 1.73
N LEU A 80 12.06 -4.48 2.79
CA LEU A 80 12.47 -4.81 4.15
C LEU A 80 12.67 -6.32 4.34
N ARG A 81 11.71 -7.13 3.85
CA ARG A 81 11.77 -8.58 3.94
C ARG A 81 12.98 -9.14 3.17
N SER A 82 13.21 -8.68 1.96
CA SER A 82 14.38 -9.03 1.15
C SER A 82 15.70 -8.79 1.91
N LYS A 83 15.84 -7.63 2.56
CA LYS A 83 17.03 -7.26 3.34
C LYS A 83 17.14 -7.97 4.69
N SER A 84 16.05 -8.56 5.19
CA SER A 84 15.99 -9.14 6.54
C SER A 84 16.10 -10.67 6.54
N ILE A 85 15.49 -11.33 5.57
CA ILE A 85 15.39 -12.80 5.50
C ILE A 85 16.04 -13.34 4.23
N GLY A 86 15.89 -12.63 3.10
CA GLY A 86 16.43 -13.03 1.79
C GLY A 86 15.51 -12.62 0.64
N ASP A 87 16.09 -12.67 -0.56
CA ASP A 87 15.45 -12.18 -1.77
C ASP A 87 14.45 -13.15 -2.39
N THR A 88 14.41 -14.40 -1.95
CA THR A 88 13.56 -15.45 -2.54
C THR A 88 12.41 -15.81 -1.61
N GLN A 89 11.22 -15.99 -2.19
CA GLN A 89 10.02 -16.51 -1.53
C GLN A 89 9.46 -17.66 -2.34
N SER A 90 9.14 -18.79 -1.64
CA SER A 90 8.47 -19.94 -2.26
C SER A 90 6.96 -19.81 -2.16
N PHE A 91 6.27 -20.09 -3.27
CA PHE A 91 4.82 -20.09 -3.39
C PHE A 91 4.34 -21.46 -3.89
N ILE A 92 3.10 -21.79 -3.55
CA ILE A 92 2.41 -22.94 -4.13
C ILE A 92 1.41 -22.42 -5.15
N LEU A 93 1.69 -22.65 -6.44
CA LEU A 93 0.81 -22.31 -7.54
C LEU A 93 -0.05 -23.52 -7.94
N SER A 94 -1.30 -23.30 -8.29
CA SER A 94 -2.22 -24.33 -8.74
C SER A 94 -2.50 -24.18 -10.23
N CYS A 95 -2.43 -25.29 -10.97
CA CYS A 95 -2.78 -25.30 -12.39
C CYS A 95 -4.28 -25.06 -12.59
N GLY A 96 -4.64 -24.07 -13.41
CA GLY A 96 -6.05 -23.75 -13.70
C GLY A 96 -6.84 -24.86 -14.43
N LYS A 97 -6.16 -25.91 -14.94
CA LYS A 97 -6.82 -27.03 -15.67
C LYS A 97 -6.91 -28.31 -14.86
N CYS A 98 -5.84 -28.72 -14.18
CA CYS A 98 -5.77 -30.03 -13.48
C CYS A 98 -5.55 -29.89 -11.98
N GLU A 99 -5.52 -28.66 -11.47
CA GLU A 99 -5.33 -28.31 -10.04
C GLU A 99 -4.01 -28.83 -9.43
N ASN A 100 -3.09 -29.33 -10.28
CA ASN A 100 -1.77 -29.77 -9.82
C ASN A 100 -1.04 -28.60 -9.15
N LYS A 101 -0.44 -28.88 -7.98
CA LYS A 101 0.29 -27.90 -7.18
C LYS A 101 1.77 -27.93 -7.53
N ILE A 102 2.33 -26.74 -7.79
CA ILE A 102 3.71 -26.57 -8.18
C ILE A 102 4.36 -25.60 -7.20
N ASN A 103 5.52 -25.97 -6.67
CA ASN A 103 6.35 -25.03 -5.91
C ASN A 103 7.04 -24.07 -6.89
N TYR A 104 6.91 -22.79 -6.64
CA TYR A 104 7.50 -21.73 -7.44
C TYR A 104 8.30 -20.81 -6.54
N ASP A 105 9.60 -20.69 -6.82
CA ASP A 105 10.48 -19.78 -6.10
C ASP A 105 10.58 -18.48 -6.88
N MET A 106 10.16 -17.40 -6.26
CA MET A 106 10.11 -16.07 -6.84
C MET A 106 11.12 -15.15 -6.17
N ASN A 107 11.78 -14.30 -6.96
CA ASN A 107 12.61 -13.25 -6.43
C ASN A 107 11.73 -12.03 -6.08
N LEU A 108 11.87 -11.51 -4.87
CA LEU A 108 11.13 -10.35 -4.39
C LEU A 108 11.46 -9.05 -5.16
N SER A 109 12.57 -9.04 -5.91
CA SER A 109 12.90 -7.93 -6.80
C SER A 109 12.03 -7.86 -8.05
N ASP A 110 11.38 -8.96 -8.42
CA ASP A 110 10.58 -9.08 -9.65
C ASP A 110 9.18 -8.43 -9.52
N PHE A 111 8.82 -7.99 -8.30
CA PHE A 111 7.63 -7.18 -8.10
C PHE A 111 7.81 -5.78 -8.65
N GLU A 112 6.83 -5.35 -9.43
CA GLU A 112 6.78 -4.03 -10.05
C GLU A 112 5.51 -3.29 -9.64
N ILE A 113 5.57 -1.95 -9.62
CA ILE A 113 4.39 -1.13 -9.45
C ILE A 113 3.82 -0.84 -10.83
N VAL A 114 2.57 -1.22 -11.02
CA VAL A 114 1.78 -0.92 -12.20
C VAL A 114 0.82 0.22 -11.90
N GLY A 115 0.83 1.24 -12.73
CA GLY A 115 0.07 2.49 -12.53
C GLY A 115 0.99 3.70 -12.38
N ASP A 116 0.39 4.89 -12.43
CA ASP A 116 1.12 6.14 -12.28
C ASP A 116 1.21 6.53 -10.81
N TYR A 117 2.40 6.38 -10.23
CA TYR A 117 2.71 6.78 -8.86
C TYR A 117 3.48 8.12 -8.78
N GLU A 118 3.80 8.73 -9.92
CA GLU A 118 4.46 10.03 -9.96
C GLU A 118 3.44 11.16 -9.78
N THR A 119 2.24 10.99 -10.31
CA THR A 119 1.07 11.87 -10.14
C THR A 119 0.13 11.31 -9.06
N SER A 120 0.55 11.38 -7.81
CA SER A 120 -0.25 10.89 -6.67
C SER A 120 -1.42 11.80 -6.29
N GLU A 121 -1.59 12.93 -6.98
CA GLU A 121 -2.63 13.92 -6.72
C GLU A 121 -3.46 14.19 -7.98
N LYS A 122 -4.76 14.42 -7.78
CA LYS A 122 -5.72 14.83 -8.80
C LYS A 122 -6.37 16.13 -8.40
N LYS A 123 -6.17 17.19 -9.20
CA LYS A 123 -6.88 18.46 -9.04
C LYS A 123 -8.23 18.38 -9.74
N ILE A 124 -9.31 18.75 -9.02
CA ILE A 124 -10.67 18.90 -9.55
C ILE A 124 -11.10 20.35 -9.32
N GLU A 125 -11.41 21.05 -10.39
CA GLU A 125 -11.82 22.45 -10.36
C GLU A 125 -13.34 22.54 -10.17
N LEU A 126 -13.79 23.30 -9.16
CA LEU A 126 -15.20 23.55 -8.87
C LEU A 126 -15.67 24.87 -9.46
N SER A 127 -14.75 25.84 -9.53
CA SER A 127 -14.94 27.16 -10.14
C SER A 127 -13.60 27.71 -10.66
N GLU A 128 -13.57 28.96 -11.15
CA GLU A 128 -12.33 29.63 -11.59
C GLU A 128 -11.29 29.74 -10.44
N THR A 129 -11.73 29.82 -9.20
CA THR A 129 -10.87 30.09 -8.05
C THR A 129 -10.94 29.03 -6.95
N THR A 130 -11.85 28.07 -7.05
CA THR A 130 -12.09 27.07 -6.01
C THR A 130 -11.99 25.65 -6.57
N GLY A 131 -11.39 24.76 -5.82
CA GLY A 131 -11.35 23.34 -6.17
C GLY A 131 -10.83 22.47 -5.02
N ILE A 132 -10.78 21.20 -5.30
CA ILE A 132 -10.25 20.19 -4.38
C ILE A 132 -9.06 19.49 -5.02
N VAL A 133 -8.12 19.07 -4.19
CA VAL A 133 -7.02 18.21 -4.60
C VAL A 133 -7.16 16.88 -3.87
N LEU A 134 -7.27 15.81 -4.65
CA LEU A 134 -7.34 14.46 -4.14
C LEU A 134 -5.95 13.85 -4.09
N LYS A 135 -5.73 12.99 -3.09
CA LYS A 135 -4.60 12.06 -2.98
C LYS A 135 -5.11 10.63 -3.03
N TYR A 136 -4.26 9.67 -3.34
CA TYR A 136 -4.64 8.27 -3.17
C TYR A 136 -5.01 7.99 -1.72
N PRO A 137 -6.13 7.28 -1.47
CA PRO A 137 -6.53 6.95 -0.12
C PRO A 137 -5.44 6.13 0.59
N SER A 138 -5.33 6.31 1.89
CA SER A 138 -4.38 5.53 2.69
C SER A 138 -4.67 4.03 2.62
N ALA A 139 -3.68 3.20 2.96
CA ALA A 139 -3.87 1.75 2.97
C ALA A 139 -4.99 1.32 3.92
N GLU A 140 -5.18 2.01 5.04
CA GLU A 140 -6.28 1.75 5.96
C GLU A 140 -7.64 1.96 5.31
N VAL A 141 -7.80 3.06 4.58
CA VAL A 141 -9.03 3.36 3.82
C VAL A 141 -9.24 2.33 2.71
N GLN A 142 -8.19 1.95 2.00
CA GLN A 142 -8.27 0.94 0.93
C GLN A 142 -8.70 -0.45 1.43
N ILE A 143 -8.29 -0.86 2.62
CA ILE A 143 -8.72 -2.13 3.25
C ILE A 143 -10.22 -2.09 3.58
N LYS A 144 -10.70 -0.94 4.04
CA LYS A 144 -12.09 -0.74 4.46
C LYS A 144 -13.02 -0.30 3.32
N LYS A 145 -12.53 -0.17 2.09
CA LYS A 145 -13.26 0.43 0.96
C LYS A 145 -14.65 -0.18 0.72
N ASP A 146 -14.80 -1.49 0.92
CA ASP A 146 -16.08 -2.19 0.74
C ASP A 146 -17.10 -1.89 1.86
N GLN A 147 -16.67 -1.21 2.93
CA GLN A 147 -17.49 -0.77 4.07
C GLN A 147 -17.80 0.73 3.99
N LEU A 148 -17.14 1.48 3.09
CA LEU A 148 -17.29 2.92 2.90
C LEU A 148 -18.21 3.19 1.71
N ASP A 149 -19.01 4.25 1.82
CA ASP A 149 -19.72 4.78 0.66
C ASP A 149 -18.81 5.72 -0.17
N ASP A 150 -19.30 6.16 -1.33
CA ASP A 150 -18.53 7.02 -2.25
C ASP A 150 -18.19 8.38 -1.62
N ILE A 151 -19.03 8.89 -0.72
CA ILE A 151 -18.81 10.16 -0.02
C ILE A 151 -17.69 10.00 1.01
N GLU A 152 -17.74 8.92 1.79
CA GLU A 152 -16.70 8.60 2.78
C GLU A 152 -15.34 8.33 2.11
N LEU A 153 -15.35 7.63 0.97
CA LEU A 153 -14.12 7.39 0.21
C LEU A 153 -13.54 8.70 -0.34
N LEU A 154 -14.39 9.56 -0.90
CA LEU A 154 -13.98 10.88 -1.39
C LEU A 154 -13.42 11.74 -0.24
N LEU A 155 -14.13 11.82 0.88
CA LEU A 155 -13.72 12.56 2.07
C LEU A 155 -12.30 12.16 2.54
N ASN A 156 -12.06 10.85 2.67
CA ASN A 156 -10.78 10.31 3.11
C ASN A 156 -9.65 10.44 2.06
N SER A 157 -9.98 10.93 0.87
CA SER A 157 -9.03 11.12 -0.23
C SER A 157 -8.73 12.59 -0.52
N ILE A 158 -9.39 13.55 0.14
CA ILE A 158 -9.08 14.96 0.00
C ILE A 158 -7.71 15.24 0.64
N SER A 159 -6.80 15.81 -0.15
CA SER A 159 -5.51 16.31 0.34
C SER A 159 -5.67 17.71 0.91
N TYR A 160 -6.32 18.58 0.15
CA TYR A 160 -6.69 19.93 0.56
C TYR A 160 -7.77 20.52 -0.35
N ILE A 161 -8.42 21.55 0.14
CA ILE A 161 -9.36 22.40 -0.59
C ILE A 161 -8.66 23.74 -0.80
N TYR A 162 -8.80 24.35 -1.98
CA TYR A 162 -8.30 25.69 -2.22
C TYR A 162 -9.43 26.62 -2.64
N GLN A 163 -9.35 27.88 -2.18
CA GLN A 163 -10.20 28.98 -2.61
C GLN A 163 -9.33 30.24 -2.75
N ASP A 164 -9.19 30.74 -3.97
CA ASP A 164 -8.24 31.81 -4.32
C ASP A 164 -6.80 31.45 -3.88
N GLU A 165 -6.23 32.17 -2.91
CA GLU A 165 -4.90 31.93 -2.33
C GLU A 165 -4.96 31.14 -1.00
N GLU A 166 -6.16 30.87 -0.51
CA GLU A 166 -6.35 30.13 0.75
C GLU A 166 -6.39 28.64 0.51
N ILE A 167 -5.77 27.87 1.42
CA ILE A 167 -5.75 26.41 1.44
C ILE A 167 -6.30 25.95 2.78
N VAL A 168 -7.23 25.02 2.73
CA VAL A 168 -7.82 24.37 3.91
C VAL A 168 -7.52 22.89 3.83
N THR A 169 -6.94 22.32 4.88
CA THR A 169 -6.68 20.88 4.99
C THR A 169 -7.78 20.20 5.81
N PRO A 170 -8.13 18.94 5.50
CA PRO A 170 -9.18 18.23 6.25
C PRO A 170 -8.93 18.15 7.76
N GLU A 171 -7.68 18.20 8.18
CA GLU A 171 -7.28 18.14 9.60
C GLU A 171 -7.61 19.43 10.37
N GLU A 172 -7.89 20.53 9.68
CA GLU A 172 -8.24 21.83 10.26
C GLU A 172 -9.73 21.99 10.53
N GLU A 173 -10.55 21.11 9.95
CA GLU A 173 -12.00 21.16 10.02
C GLU A 173 -12.59 19.98 10.80
N THR A 174 -13.85 20.07 11.20
CA THR A 174 -14.55 18.96 11.82
C THR A 174 -15.05 17.94 10.76
N ILE A 175 -15.26 16.70 11.17
CA ILE A 175 -15.79 15.66 10.29
C ILE A 175 -17.17 16.07 9.75
N GLU A 176 -18.00 16.71 10.58
CA GLU A 176 -19.34 17.17 10.22
C GLU A 176 -19.27 18.25 9.12
N GLU A 177 -18.37 19.21 9.24
CA GLU A 177 -18.19 20.28 8.24
C GLU A 177 -17.67 19.72 6.92
N MET A 178 -16.72 18.79 6.99
CA MET A 178 -16.19 18.11 5.81
C MET A 178 -17.24 17.25 5.10
N LEU A 179 -18.07 16.51 5.86
CA LEU A 179 -19.19 15.74 5.29
C LEU A 179 -20.23 16.64 4.63
N GLU A 180 -20.57 17.78 5.26
CA GLU A 180 -21.49 18.74 4.67
C GLU A 180 -20.90 19.32 3.37
N PHE A 181 -19.61 19.68 3.37
CA PHE A 181 -18.94 20.17 2.18
C PHE A 181 -18.98 19.15 1.05
N VAL A 182 -18.56 17.90 1.29
CA VAL A 182 -18.51 16.83 0.27
C VAL A 182 -19.91 16.50 -0.25
N SER A 183 -20.93 16.48 0.63
CA SER A 183 -22.33 16.22 0.26
C SER A 183 -22.94 17.28 -0.66
N ASN A 184 -22.39 18.51 -0.64
CA ASN A 184 -22.84 19.62 -1.48
C ASN A 184 -22.05 19.76 -2.79
N LEU A 185 -21.05 18.89 -3.04
CA LEU A 185 -20.30 18.91 -4.29
C LEU A 185 -21.14 18.46 -5.49
N PRO A 186 -20.86 18.99 -6.71
CA PRO A 186 -21.48 18.48 -7.93
C PRO A 186 -21.21 16.99 -8.15
N LEU A 187 -22.19 16.28 -8.68
CA LEU A 187 -22.07 14.82 -8.95
C LEU A 187 -20.90 14.48 -9.90
N SER A 188 -20.49 15.42 -10.76
CA SER A 188 -19.31 15.25 -11.63
C SER A 188 -18.04 14.97 -10.84
N VAL A 189 -17.92 15.52 -9.61
CA VAL A 189 -16.76 15.29 -8.74
C VAL A 189 -16.65 13.82 -8.34
N LEU A 190 -17.76 13.16 -8.02
CA LEU A 190 -17.77 11.72 -7.72
C LEU A 190 -17.32 10.88 -8.92
N ASN A 191 -17.74 11.25 -10.14
CA ASN A 191 -17.33 10.53 -11.34
C ASN A 191 -15.82 10.70 -11.61
N GLU A 192 -15.29 11.93 -11.46
CA GLU A 192 -13.86 12.21 -11.65
C GLU A 192 -13.00 11.55 -10.57
N SER A 193 -13.49 11.49 -9.34
CA SER A 193 -12.80 10.81 -8.24
C SER A 193 -12.81 9.29 -8.43
N ALA A 194 -13.92 8.70 -8.89
CA ALA A 194 -14.01 7.28 -9.20
C ALA A 194 -13.02 6.87 -10.29
N GLU A 195 -12.86 7.67 -11.35
CA GLU A 195 -11.85 7.45 -12.38
C GLU A 195 -10.42 7.50 -11.79
N PHE A 196 -10.14 8.45 -10.91
CA PHE A 196 -8.85 8.56 -10.22
C PHE A 196 -8.57 7.33 -9.34
N PHE A 197 -9.57 6.85 -8.61
CA PHE A 197 -9.42 5.67 -7.74
C PHE A 197 -9.26 4.36 -8.51
N GLN A 198 -9.77 4.26 -9.74
CA GLN A 198 -9.52 3.09 -10.59
C GLN A 198 -8.05 2.98 -11.04
N ASN A 199 -7.31 4.09 -11.01
CA ASN A 199 -5.91 4.17 -11.44
C ASN A 199 -4.91 4.13 -10.27
N ILE A 200 -5.35 3.75 -9.07
CA ILE A 200 -4.44 3.58 -7.91
C ILE A 200 -3.36 2.56 -8.27
N PRO A 201 -2.08 2.90 -8.11
CA PRO A 201 -0.99 1.99 -8.38
C PRO A 201 -1.10 0.71 -7.57
N THR A 202 -0.70 -0.40 -8.17
CA THR A 202 -0.76 -1.72 -7.55
C THR A 202 0.59 -2.42 -7.69
N LEU A 203 1.02 -3.10 -6.65
CA LEU A 203 2.23 -3.92 -6.68
C LEU A 203 1.89 -5.31 -7.20
N LEU A 204 2.45 -5.66 -8.35
CA LEU A 204 2.15 -6.91 -9.05
C LEU A 204 3.43 -7.64 -9.45
N HIS A 205 3.32 -8.96 -9.53
CA HIS A 205 4.24 -9.81 -10.27
C HIS A 205 3.48 -10.78 -11.15
N LYS A 206 3.83 -10.81 -12.45
CA LYS A 206 3.26 -11.75 -13.41
C LYS A 206 4.11 -13.00 -13.46
N VAL A 207 3.49 -14.16 -13.23
CA VAL A 207 4.13 -15.48 -13.33
C VAL A 207 3.54 -16.23 -14.50
N ASP A 208 4.38 -16.58 -15.48
CA ASP A 208 4.06 -17.48 -16.56
C ASP A 208 4.73 -18.83 -16.31
N TYR A 209 3.96 -19.92 -16.23
CA TYR A 209 4.52 -21.26 -16.02
C TYR A 209 3.75 -22.33 -16.78
N GLU A 210 4.44 -23.43 -17.10
CA GLU A 210 3.85 -24.60 -17.74
C GLU A 210 3.65 -25.70 -16.68
N CYS A 211 2.44 -26.26 -16.62
CA CYS A 211 2.11 -27.32 -15.70
C CYS A 211 2.91 -28.61 -16.03
N THR A 212 3.63 -29.13 -15.06
CA THR A 212 4.45 -30.34 -15.21
C THR A 212 3.63 -31.61 -15.46
N GLU A 213 2.35 -31.64 -15.07
CA GLU A 213 1.47 -32.80 -15.24
C GLU A 213 0.69 -32.79 -16.54
N CYS A 214 0.12 -31.65 -16.93
CA CYS A 214 -0.78 -31.60 -18.11
C CYS A 214 -0.28 -30.72 -19.27
N GLY A 215 0.90 -30.09 -19.13
CA GLY A 215 1.50 -29.24 -20.15
C GLY A 215 0.72 -27.94 -20.43
N THR A 216 -0.25 -27.60 -19.59
CA THR A 216 -1.02 -26.37 -19.78
C THR A 216 -0.19 -25.16 -19.37
N LYS A 217 -0.15 -24.14 -20.23
CA LYS A 217 0.43 -22.83 -19.90
C LYS A 217 -0.53 -22.08 -19.00
N ASN A 218 -0.02 -21.58 -17.89
CA ASN A 218 -0.76 -20.81 -16.91
C ASN A 218 -0.12 -19.42 -16.80
N GLU A 219 -0.95 -18.42 -16.58
CA GLU A 219 -0.57 -17.06 -16.26
C GLU A 219 -1.25 -16.67 -14.94
N ILE A 220 -0.48 -16.25 -13.96
CA ILE A 220 -0.97 -15.83 -12.64
C ILE A 220 -0.42 -14.44 -12.34
N LEU A 221 -1.30 -13.53 -11.89
CA LEU A 221 -0.91 -12.27 -11.32
C LEU A 221 -0.86 -12.42 -9.79
N ILE A 222 0.32 -12.22 -9.23
CA ILE A 222 0.52 -12.24 -7.78
C ILE A 222 0.46 -10.79 -7.30
N ASN A 223 -0.56 -10.48 -6.49
CA ASN A 223 -0.65 -9.22 -5.78
C ASN A 223 0.25 -9.25 -4.55
N GLY A 224 0.90 -8.13 -4.24
CA GLY A 224 1.80 -8.05 -3.09
C GLY A 224 1.13 -8.33 -1.74
N TYR A 225 -0.20 -8.33 -1.65
CA TYR A 225 -0.93 -8.56 -0.41
C TYR A 225 -1.32 -10.02 -0.19
N ASP A 226 -1.90 -10.66 -1.19
CA ASP A 226 -2.58 -11.96 -1.04
C ASP A 226 -1.63 -13.15 -0.77
N HIS A 227 -0.34 -12.99 -1.00
CA HIS A 227 0.60 -14.11 -1.05
C HIS A 227 1.81 -13.97 -0.11
N PHE A 228 1.98 -12.81 0.54
CA PHE A 228 3.11 -12.61 1.47
C PHE A 228 2.84 -13.08 2.89
N PHE A 229 1.60 -13.28 3.23
CA PHE A 229 1.13 -13.50 4.60
C PHE A 229 0.34 -14.82 4.77
N GLY A 230 0.18 -15.61 3.70
CA GLY A 230 -0.45 -16.93 3.72
C GLY A 230 0.53 -18.06 3.96
#